data_82b6ce837e1efab3c28fe355acc0183b
#
_entry.id   82b6ce837e1efab3c28fe355acc0183b
#
_cell.length_a   1.000
_cell.length_b   1.000
_cell.length_c   1.000
_cell.angle_alpha   90.00
_cell.angle_beta   90.00
_cell.angle_gamma   90.00
#
_symmetry.space_group_name_H-M   'P 1'
#
loop_
_entity.id
_entity.type
_entity.pdbx_description
1 polymer ?
#
loop_
_entity_poly.entity_id
_entity_poly.type
_entity_poly.pdbx_seq_one_letter_code
_entity_poly.pdbx_strand_id
1 'polypeptide(L)'
;PSLSINSISVNEATGTATFTVTLSAASGQAVTVGYSMANGSATSGSDYTAGSGTLTFAAGVTSQTISVPILQDTTYEGSETFTVTLASPTNATLGTATGTGTILDDGTGTGGTDNDTPTLSVSSPTVAESGGYAQFTVSLSNASTQSTSVSLALGGGTATGTGTDYGSGTATNLQVSTDGGTTWTNATTATIAAGSTSVLVRTPIINDALDEANETFSLTATRTAGT
;
A
#
# COMPACT_ATOMS: atom_id res chain seq x y z
N PRO A 1 15.15 33.17 23.14
CA PRO A 1 15.34 31.91 22.40
C PRO A 1 14.25 31.72 21.35
N SER A 2 14.50 30.86 20.36
CA SER A 2 13.52 30.43 19.34
C SER A 2 13.19 28.94 19.49
N LEU A 3 11.92 28.60 19.23
CA LEU A 3 11.41 27.24 19.24
C LEU A 3 11.43 26.66 17.84
N SER A 4 11.90 25.42 17.70
CA SER A 4 11.86 24.68 16.44
C SER A 4 11.44 23.24 16.69
N ILE A 5 10.67 22.67 15.77
CA ILE A 5 10.26 21.28 15.75
C ILE A 5 10.95 20.55 14.59
N ASN A 6 11.35 19.29 14.78
CA ASN A 6 11.92 18.45 13.74
C ASN A 6 10.84 17.81 12.86
N SER A 7 11.24 17.24 11.72
CA SER A 7 10.45 16.28 10.94
C SER A 7 11.01 14.88 11.16
N ILE A 8 10.14 13.86 11.03
CA ILE A 8 10.49 12.47 11.30
C ILE A 8 9.85 11.54 10.26
N SER A 9 10.45 10.37 10.07
CA SER A 9 9.86 9.26 9.33
C SER A 9 9.83 8.03 10.21
N VAL A 10 8.69 7.36 10.28
CA VAL A 10 8.46 6.18 11.09
C VAL A 10 7.84 5.08 10.26
N ASN A 11 8.06 3.83 10.66
CA ASN A 11 7.30 2.69 10.14
C ASN A 11 5.90 2.70 10.76
N GLU A 12 4.90 2.23 10.03
CA GLU A 12 3.51 2.19 10.52
C GLU A 12 3.39 1.38 11.83
N ALA A 13 4.10 0.26 11.96
CA ALA A 13 4.11 -0.56 13.16
C ALA A 13 4.82 0.08 14.37
N THR A 14 5.31 1.30 14.28
CA THR A 14 6.02 1.96 15.39
C THR A 14 5.14 2.19 16.64
N GLY A 15 3.82 2.28 16.46
CA GLY A 15 2.84 2.60 17.49
C GLY A 15 2.91 4.05 18.00
N THR A 16 4.04 4.74 17.89
CA THR A 16 4.21 6.13 18.35
C THR A 16 5.29 6.85 17.57
N ALA A 17 4.96 7.96 16.96
CA ALA A 17 5.89 8.91 16.36
C ALA A 17 6.24 10.01 17.38
N THR A 18 7.52 10.25 17.63
CA THR A 18 8.01 11.21 18.63
C THR A 18 8.71 12.39 17.99
N PHE A 19 8.08 13.55 18.00
CA PHE A 19 8.70 14.81 17.58
C PHE A 19 9.46 15.43 18.73
N THR A 20 10.58 16.08 18.39
CA THR A 20 11.37 16.87 19.37
C THR A 20 11.19 18.35 19.08
N VAL A 21 10.78 19.09 20.10
CA VAL A 21 10.74 20.56 20.07
C VAL A 21 11.89 21.09 20.90
N THR A 22 12.70 21.99 20.30
CA THR A 22 13.90 22.52 20.92
C THR A 22 13.86 24.05 21.04
N LEU A 23 14.47 24.57 22.10
CA LEU A 23 14.83 25.97 22.25
C LEU A 23 16.28 26.20 21.79
N SER A 24 16.54 27.27 21.05
CA SER A 24 17.87 27.64 20.58
C SER A 24 18.84 27.99 21.71
N ALA A 25 18.33 28.34 22.88
CA ALA A 25 19.12 28.59 24.10
C ALA A 25 18.22 28.42 25.34
N ALA A 26 18.82 28.08 26.48
CA ALA A 26 18.10 28.03 27.76
C ALA A 26 17.49 29.41 28.13
N SER A 27 16.30 29.38 28.70
CA SER A 27 15.61 30.57 29.22
C SER A 27 15.65 30.56 30.73
N GLY A 28 15.83 31.71 31.34
CA GLY A 28 15.71 31.91 32.78
C GLY A 28 14.26 31.91 33.27
N GLN A 29 13.28 31.91 32.36
CA GLN A 29 11.85 31.86 32.61
C GLN A 29 11.22 30.65 31.92
N ALA A 30 10.07 30.22 32.42
CA ALA A 30 9.30 29.19 31.74
C ALA A 30 8.86 29.67 30.33
N VAL A 31 9.00 28.79 29.34
CA VAL A 31 8.56 29.01 27.96
C VAL A 31 7.40 28.06 27.68
N THR A 32 6.30 28.56 27.10
CA THR A 32 5.20 27.72 26.65
C THR A 32 4.98 27.87 25.16
N VAL A 33 4.46 26.80 24.51
CA VAL A 33 4.05 26.85 23.10
C VAL A 33 2.89 25.88 22.88
N GLY A 34 1.83 26.34 22.23
CA GLY A 34 0.75 25.50 21.76
C GLY A 34 1.19 24.65 20.57
N TYR A 35 0.59 23.49 20.41
CA TYR A 35 0.75 22.68 19.20
C TYR A 35 -0.59 22.09 18.75
N SER A 36 -0.72 21.89 17.45
CA SER A 36 -1.86 21.21 16.81
C SER A 36 -1.39 20.34 15.66
N MET A 37 -2.18 19.33 15.32
CA MET A 37 -1.93 18.41 14.23
C MET A 37 -2.92 18.62 13.10
N ALA A 38 -2.49 18.35 11.87
CA ALA A 38 -3.32 18.42 10.68
C ALA A 38 -2.98 17.27 9.72
N ASN A 39 -4.00 16.76 9.03
CA ASN A 39 -3.85 15.78 7.97
C ASN A 39 -3.02 16.34 6.81
N GLY A 40 -2.21 15.47 6.21
CA GLY A 40 -1.66 15.61 4.89
C GLY A 40 -2.31 14.55 3.99
N SER A 41 -1.53 13.61 3.46
CA SER A 41 -2.07 12.37 2.88
C SER A 41 -2.55 11.41 3.98
N ALA A 42 -1.82 11.31 5.10
CA ALA A 42 -2.25 10.57 6.27
C ALA A 42 -3.49 11.23 6.93
N THR A 43 -4.47 10.41 7.29
CA THR A 43 -5.77 10.81 7.82
C THR A 43 -5.92 10.43 9.28
N SER A 44 -6.30 11.38 10.11
CA SER A 44 -6.55 11.11 11.53
C SER A 44 -7.73 10.14 11.72
N GLY A 45 -7.51 9.11 12.51
CA GLY A 45 -8.47 8.04 12.80
C GLY A 45 -8.23 6.76 12.00
N SER A 46 -7.51 6.84 10.86
CA SER A 46 -7.01 5.69 10.10
C SER A 46 -5.52 5.48 10.42
N ASP A 47 -4.68 6.47 10.16
CA ASP A 47 -3.22 6.32 10.12
C ASP A 47 -2.53 6.85 11.36
N TYR A 48 -3.14 7.84 12.02
CA TYR A 48 -2.64 8.39 13.28
C TYR A 48 -3.77 8.97 14.12
N THR A 49 -3.49 9.25 15.40
CA THR A 49 -4.43 9.96 16.26
C THR A 49 -4.02 11.42 16.37
N ALA A 50 -4.83 12.32 15.80
CA ALA A 50 -4.60 13.76 15.92
C ALA A 50 -4.85 14.26 17.33
N GLY A 51 -4.12 15.30 17.71
CA GLY A 51 -4.27 15.96 18.99
C GLY A 51 -3.76 17.40 18.96
N SER A 52 -3.95 18.07 20.08
CA SER A 52 -3.40 19.41 20.34
C SER A 52 -3.06 19.55 21.81
N GLY A 53 -2.22 20.50 22.15
CA GLY A 53 -1.84 20.72 23.53
C GLY A 53 -0.90 21.89 23.69
N THR A 54 -0.31 21.98 24.88
CA THR A 54 0.70 22.99 25.22
C THR A 54 1.92 22.30 25.80
N LEU A 55 3.09 22.60 25.25
CA LEU A 55 4.37 22.22 25.84
C LEU A 55 4.83 23.33 26.79
N THR A 56 5.41 22.93 27.93
CA THR A 56 6.02 23.83 28.88
C THR A 56 7.48 23.44 29.12
N PHE A 57 8.38 24.35 28.81
CA PHE A 57 9.81 24.26 29.11
C PHE A 57 10.04 24.99 30.44
N ALA A 58 10.40 24.29 31.50
CA ALA A 58 10.83 24.92 32.73
C ALA A 58 12.11 25.73 32.51
N ALA A 59 12.41 26.67 33.41
CA ALA A 59 13.66 27.43 33.33
C ALA A 59 14.86 26.50 33.23
N GLY A 60 15.74 26.74 32.24
CA GLY A 60 16.90 25.93 31.93
C GLY A 60 16.67 24.75 30.98
N VAL A 61 15.41 24.32 30.75
CA VAL A 61 15.07 23.21 29.85
C VAL A 61 15.07 23.69 28.40
N THR A 62 15.72 22.94 27.50
CA THR A 62 15.85 23.29 26.06
C THR A 62 15.20 22.28 25.12
N SER A 63 14.65 21.19 25.61
CA SER A 63 14.04 20.15 24.77
C SER A 63 12.77 19.58 25.42
N GLN A 64 11.75 19.34 24.61
CA GLN A 64 10.52 18.66 24.95
C GLN A 64 10.06 17.79 23.78
N THR A 65 9.17 16.84 24.02
CA THR A 65 8.67 15.93 22.98
C THR A 65 7.16 15.99 22.84
N ILE A 66 6.69 15.73 21.62
CA ILE A 66 5.27 15.49 21.30
C ILE A 66 5.19 14.05 20.79
N SER A 67 4.41 13.21 21.46
CA SER A 67 4.14 11.83 21.06
C SER A 67 2.82 11.76 20.30
N VAL A 68 2.84 11.16 19.11
CA VAL A 68 1.68 10.98 18.24
C VAL A 68 1.44 9.48 18.07
N PRO A 69 0.29 8.93 18.50
CA PRO A 69 -0.02 7.53 18.24
C PRO A 69 -0.16 7.29 16.73
N ILE A 70 0.53 6.27 16.22
CA ILE A 70 0.41 5.77 14.86
C ILE A 70 -0.46 4.51 14.90
N LEU A 71 -1.36 4.39 13.96
CA LEU A 71 -2.30 3.28 13.82
C LEU A 71 -1.80 2.40 12.66
N GLN A 72 -1.79 1.09 12.90
CA GLN A 72 -1.37 0.09 11.93
C GLN A 72 -2.57 -0.70 11.44
N ASP A 73 -2.60 -1.04 10.16
CA ASP A 73 -3.52 -2.01 9.58
C ASP A 73 -2.80 -2.99 8.64
N THR A 74 -3.42 -3.53 7.62
CA THR A 74 -2.83 -4.49 6.66
C THR A 74 -3.04 -4.05 5.22
N THR A 75 -3.42 -2.80 5.01
CA THR A 75 -3.64 -2.23 3.68
C THR A 75 -2.41 -1.45 3.27
N TYR A 76 -1.79 -1.79 2.17
CA TYR A 76 -0.66 -1.00 1.67
C TYR A 76 -1.11 0.39 1.21
N GLU A 77 -0.64 1.39 1.88
CA GLU A 77 -0.99 2.80 1.63
C GLU A 77 0.17 3.60 1.02
N GLY A 78 1.38 3.04 1.08
CA GLY A 78 2.59 3.69 0.63
C GLY A 78 3.13 4.67 1.68
N SER A 79 3.68 5.78 1.22
CA SER A 79 4.22 6.81 2.12
C SER A 79 3.22 7.93 2.32
N GLU A 80 2.84 8.17 3.55
CA GLU A 80 1.86 9.16 3.94
C GLU A 80 2.40 10.21 4.89
N THR A 81 1.75 11.39 4.96
CA THR A 81 2.25 12.51 5.77
C THR A 81 1.14 13.20 6.57
N PHE A 82 1.51 13.68 7.74
CA PHE A 82 0.75 14.62 8.57
C PHE A 82 1.67 15.72 9.12
N THR A 83 1.12 16.76 9.69
CA THR A 83 1.91 17.87 10.22
C THR A 83 1.61 18.14 11.69
N VAL A 84 2.64 18.61 12.41
CA VAL A 84 2.55 19.16 13.77
C VAL A 84 3.01 20.60 13.70
N THR A 85 2.15 21.56 14.07
CA THR A 85 2.42 23.00 13.98
C THR A 85 2.45 23.62 15.36
N LEU A 86 3.51 24.37 15.63
CA LEU A 86 3.69 25.18 16.86
C LEU A 86 3.04 26.55 16.68
N ALA A 87 2.39 27.05 17.74
CA ALA A 87 1.73 28.34 17.73
C ALA A 87 1.77 29.03 19.12
N SER A 88 1.58 30.35 19.13
CA SER A 88 1.38 31.15 20.33
C SER A 88 2.46 30.94 21.42
N PRO A 89 3.76 31.10 21.10
CA PRO A 89 4.82 30.93 22.10
C PRO A 89 4.78 32.07 23.13
N THR A 90 5.17 31.76 24.39
CA THR A 90 5.47 32.78 25.41
C THR A 90 6.94 32.75 25.78
N ASN A 91 7.55 33.92 26.00
CA ASN A 91 8.96 34.06 26.35
C ASN A 91 9.95 33.49 25.32
N ALA A 92 9.50 33.26 24.07
CA ALA A 92 10.29 32.80 22.94
C ALA A 92 9.65 33.28 21.62
N THR A 93 10.38 33.12 20.52
CA THR A 93 9.88 33.28 19.15
C THR A 93 9.78 31.93 18.48
N LEU A 94 9.08 31.83 17.34
CA LEU A 94 9.08 30.66 16.49
C LEU A 94 10.22 30.71 15.48
N GLY A 95 10.99 29.63 15.39
CA GLY A 95 11.92 29.33 14.29
C GLY A 95 11.22 28.41 13.26
N THR A 96 11.54 27.10 13.24
CA THR A 96 10.81 26.11 12.44
C THR A 96 9.54 25.74 13.17
N ALA A 97 8.41 26.29 12.73
CA ALA A 97 7.13 26.15 13.41
C ALA A 97 6.40 24.85 13.04
N THR A 98 6.71 24.21 11.91
CA THR A 98 6.00 23.01 11.44
C THR A 98 6.97 21.86 11.23
N GLY A 99 6.67 20.71 11.85
CA GLY A 99 7.31 19.42 11.61
C GLY A 99 6.38 18.50 10.80
N THR A 100 6.94 17.76 9.87
CA THR A 100 6.24 16.75 9.09
C THR A 100 6.54 15.37 9.67
N GLY A 101 5.49 14.59 9.95
CA GLY A 101 5.57 13.15 10.20
C GLY A 101 5.30 12.42 8.89
N THR A 102 6.19 11.49 8.54
CA THR A 102 5.99 10.58 7.42
C THR A 102 5.81 9.17 7.97
N ILE A 103 4.71 8.52 7.59
CA ILE A 103 4.40 7.13 7.92
C ILE A 103 4.78 6.30 6.70
N LEU A 104 5.51 5.21 6.91
CA LEU A 104 6.02 4.30 5.88
C LEU A 104 5.50 2.89 6.13
N ASP A 105 5.06 2.25 5.05
CA ASP A 105 4.39 0.96 5.05
C ASP A 105 5.10 -0.06 4.11
N ASP A 106 6.39 0.11 3.88
CA ASP A 106 7.22 -0.66 2.95
C ASP A 106 8.36 -1.42 3.63
N GLY A 107 8.29 -1.60 4.94
CA GLY A 107 9.35 -2.20 5.75
C GLY A 107 10.48 -1.24 6.13
N THR A 108 10.40 0.01 5.72
CA THR A 108 11.38 1.05 6.05
C THR A 108 10.86 2.00 7.14
N GLY A 109 11.70 2.93 7.57
CA GLY A 109 11.35 3.87 8.65
C GLY A 109 11.82 3.39 10.02
N THR A 110 11.66 4.28 11.01
CA THR A 110 12.10 4.03 12.38
C THR A 110 10.97 3.38 13.20
N GLY A 111 11.33 2.40 14.03
CA GLY A 111 10.46 1.85 15.07
C GLY A 111 9.63 0.63 14.69
N GLY A 112 9.80 0.10 13.48
CA GLY A 112 9.12 -1.11 13.04
C GLY A 112 9.71 -1.69 11.76
N THR A 113 9.18 -2.84 11.34
CA THR A 113 9.58 -3.54 10.10
C THR A 113 8.34 -4.05 9.35
N ASP A 114 7.18 -3.47 9.60
CA ASP A 114 5.96 -3.82 8.89
C ASP A 114 6.09 -3.49 7.42
N ASN A 115 5.65 -4.41 6.58
CA ASN A 115 5.76 -4.29 5.13
C ASN A 115 4.53 -4.91 4.47
N ASP A 116 3.55 -4.07 4.23
CA ASP A 116 2.31 -4.45 3.56
C ASP A 116 2.37 -4.31 2.03
N THR A 117 3.57 -4.10 1.46
CA THR A 117 3.76 -4.08 0.01
C THR A 117 3.21 -5.37 -0.62
N PRO A 118 2.16 -5.29 -1.47
CA PRO A 118 1.51 -6.48 -1.98
C PRO A 118 2.40 -7.30 -2.90
N THR A 119 2.38 -8.62 -2.73
CA THR A 119 2.99 -9.58 -3.66
C THR A 119 1.95 -10.11 -4.63
N LEU A 120 2.32 -10.23 -5.91
CA LEU A 120 1.47 -10.74 -6.97
C LEU A 120 1.61 -12.27 -7.07
N SER A 121 0.48 -12.98 -7.19
CA SER A 121 0.43 -14.42 -7.39
C SER A 121 -0.63 -14.82 -8.41
N VAL A 122 -0.47 -16.00 -9.00
CA VAL A 122 -1.43 -16.60 -9.93
C VAL A 122 -1.74 -18.03 -9.46
N SER A 123 -3.02 -18.40 -9.43
CA SER A 123 -3.44 -19.73 -9.06
C SER A 123 -3.08 -20.77 -10.15
N SER A 124 -3.05 -22.06 -9.77
CA SER A 124 -2.77 -23.18 -10.66
C SER A 124 -3.99 -24.13 -10.69
N PRO A 125 -5.00 -23.88 -11.54
CA PRO A 125 -6.18 -24.71 -11.65
C PRO A 125 -5.85 -26.04 -12.37
N THR A 126 -6.63 -27.10 -12.03
CA THR A 126 -6.71 -28.32 -12.83
C THR A 126 -8.11 -28.38 -13.43
N VAL A 127 -8.20 -28.59 -14.74
CA VAL A 127 -9.46 -28.62 -15.47
C VAL A 127 -9.51 -29.88 -16.35
N ALA A 128 -10.72 -30.42 -16.56
CA ALA A 128 -10.92 -31.44 -17.57
C ALA A 128 -11.11 -30.76 -18.92
N GLU A 129 -10.75 -31.43 -20.03
CA GLU A 129 -10.97 -30.95 -21.38
C GLU A 129 -12.42 -30.49 -21.64
N SER A 130 -13.38 -31.27 -21.13
CA SER A 130 -14.80 -30.96 -21.20
C SER A 130 -15.22 -29.75 -20.30
N GLY A 131 -14.29 -29.15 -19.56
CA GLY A 131 -14.56 -28.10 -18.59
C GLY A 131 -14.86 -26.71 -19.18
N GLY A 132 -14.66 -26.54 -20.46
CA GLY A 132 -14.97 -25.30 -21.21
C GLY A 132 -13.99 -24.16 -20.99
N TYR A 133 -13.53 -23.91 -19.77
CA TYR A 133 -12.58 -22.84 -19.43
C TYR A 133 -11.62 -23.26 -18.32
N ALA A 134 -10.34 -22.91 -18.48
CA ALA A 134 -9.40 -22.84 -17.36
C ALA A 134 -9.48 -21.45 -16.76
N GLN A 135 -9.87 -21.38 -15.48
CA GLN A 135 -10.01 -20.12 -14.75
C GLN A 135 -8.90 -19.98 -13.72
N PHE A 136 -8.16 -18.90 -13.82
CA PHE A 136 -7.10 -18.50 -12.91
C PHE A 136 -7.58 -17.34 -12.03
N THR A 137 -7.03 -17.26 -10.83
CA THR A 137 -7.12 -16.08 -9.99
C THR A 137 -5.76 -15.39 -9.96
N VAL A 138 -5.71 -14.12 -10.35
CA VAL A 138 -4.55 -13.25 -10.18
C VAL A 138 -4.77 -12.44 -8.93
N SER A 139 -3.90 -12.59 -7.92
CA SER A 139 -4.13 -12.08 -6.56
C SER A 139 -2.96 -11.26 -6.05
N LEU A 140 -3.28 -10.29 -5.20
CA LEU A 140 -2.35 -9.60 -4.30
C LEU A 140 -2.42 -10.24 -2.91
N SER A 141 -1.30 -10.24 -2.17
CA SER A 141 -1.24 -10.76 -0.80
C SER A 141 -2.14 -9.98 0.17
N ASN A 142 -2.28 -8.69 -0.04
CA ASN A 142 -3.11 -7.76 0.73
C ASN A 142 -3.65 -6.65 -0.16
N ALA A 143 -4.62 -5.90 0.36
CA ALA A 143 -5.20 -4.76 -0.34
C ALA A 143 -4.19 -3.60 -0.42
N SER A 144 -4.41 -2.71 -1.41
CA SER A 144 -3.67 -1.45 -1.52
C SER A 144 -4.63 -0.31 -1.80
N THR A 145 -4.33 0.86 -1.31
CA THR A 145 -5.05 2.11 -1.69
C THR A 145 -4.78 2.53 -3.14
N GLN A 146 -3.82 1.89 -3.80
CA GLN A 146 -3.53 2.07 -5.22
C GLN A 146 -4.00 0.86 -6.04
N SER A 147 -4.40 1.10 -7.29
CA SER A 147 -4.70 0.01 -8.22
C SER A 147 -3.42 -0.61 -8.78
N THR A 148 -3.43 -1.93 -8.98
CA THR A 148 -2.32 -2.67 -9.59
C THR A 148 -2.70 -3.12 -10.99
N SER A 149 -1.92 -2.72 -12.00
CA SER A 149 -2.08 -3.17 -13.38
C SER A 149 -1.08 -4.26 -13.72
N VAL A 150 -1.56 -5.27 -14.44
CA VAL A 150 -0.76 -6.42 -14.86
C VAL A 150 -0.93 -6.70 -16.35
N SER A 151 0.13 -7.15 -17.00
CA SER A 151 0.06 -7.81 -18.31
C SER A 151 -0.08 -9.31 -18.11
N LEU A 152 -0.83 -9.96 -19.00
CA LEU A 152 -1.19 -11.35 -18.93
C LEU A 152 -0.70 -12.08 -20.19
N ALA A 153 -0.05 -13.24 -20.01
CA ALA A 153 0.41 -14.07 -21.10
C ALA A 153 0.20 -15.56 -20.79
N LEU A 154 -0.35 -16.30 -21.76
CA LEU A 154 -0.42 -17.76 -21.70
C LEU A 154 0.81 -18.36 -22.41
N GLY A 155 1.27 -19.48 -21.88
CA GLY A 155 2.36 -20.24 -22.50
C GLY A 155 2.99 -21.25 -21.57
N GLY A 156 4.04 -21.90 -22.06
CA GLY A 156 4.77 -22.91 -21.31
C GLY A 156 3.99 -24.20 -21.13
N GLY A 157 4.69 -25.24 -20.68
CA GLY A 157 4.11 -26.58 -20.47
C GLY A 157 4.08 -27.42 -21.76
N THR A 158 3.27 -28.47 -21.74
CA THR A 158 3.13 -29.44 -22.83
C THR A 158 1.93 -29.16 -23.72
N ALA A 159 0.90 -28.51 -23.19
CA ALA A 159 -0.30 -28.14 -23.93
C ALA A 159 -0.01 -27.11 -25.03
N THR A 160 -0.63 -27.29 -26.18
CA THR A 160 -0.50 -26.43 -27.36
C THR A 160 -1.63 -25.40 -27.40
N GLY A 161 -1.27 -24.12 -27.42
CA GLY A 161 -2.23 -23.03 -27.56
C GLY A 161 -2.79 -22.87 -28.96
N THR A 162 -3.41 -21.71 -29.22
CA THR A 162 -3.98 -21.33 -30.52
C THR A 162 -5.12 -22.20 -31.03
N GLY A 163 -5.87 -22.81 -30.09
CA GLY A 163 -7.07 -23.57 -30.41
C GLY A 163 -6.82 -25.07 -30.67
N THR A 164 -5.69 -25.61 -30.24
CA THR A 164 -5.47 -27.06 -30.14
C THR A 164 -5.98 -27.54 -28.77
N ASP A 165 -5.28 -27.29 -27.68
CA ASP A 165 -5.68 -27.73 -26.34
C ASP A 165 -6.31 -26.59 -25.53
N TYR A 166 -5.86 -25.36 -25.76
CA TYR A 166 -6.43 -24.16 -25.13
C TYR A 166 -6.41 -22.95 -26.05
N GLY A 167 -7.20 -21.94 -25.67
CA GLY A 167 -7.28 -20.70 -26.42
C GLY A 167 -8.18 -20.80 -27.66
N SER A 168 -7.96 -19.90 -28.58
CA SER A 168 -8.61 -19.92 -29.90
C SER A 168 -7.65 -19.46 -30.97
N GLY A 169 -7.90 -19.75 -32.22
CA GLY A 169 -7.10 -19.28 -33.35
C GLY A 169 -7.15 -17.77 -33.58
N THR A 170 -7.80 -16.99 -32.71
CA THR A 170 -7.90 -15.54 -32.76
C THR A 170 -6.94 -14.87 -31.76
N ALA A 171 -6.62 -13.58 -31.97
CA ALA A 171 -5.59 -12.86 -31.24
C ALA A 171 -5.83 -12.68 -29.71
N THR A 172 -7.03 -12.99 -29.20
CA THR A 172 -7.38 -12.82 -27.77
C THR A 172 -7.89 -14.13 -27.20
N ASN A 173 -6.98 -14.85 -26.53
CA ASN A 173 -7.31 -16.11 -25.85
C ASN A 173 -7.70 -15.93 -24.39
N LEU A 174 -7.51 -14.71 -23.84
CA LEU A 174 -7.75 -14.39 -22.46
C LEU A 174 -8.98 -13.54 -22.28
N GLN A 175 -9.78 -13.89 -21.28
CA GLN A 175 -10.87 -13.07 -20.78
C GLN A 175 -10.62 -12.72 -19.32
N VAL A 176 -10.92 -11.50 -18.95
CA VAL A 176 -10.75 -10.93 -17.60
C VAL A 176 -12.11 -10.60 -17.02
N SER A 177 -12.29 -10.88 -15.73
CA SER A 177 -13.45 -10.46 -14.94
C SER A 177 -12.98 -9.74 -13.68
N THR A 178 -13.56 -8.58 -13.40
CA THR A 178 -13.35 -7.79 -12.19
C THR A 178 -14.57 -7.78 -11.25
N ASP A 179 -15.60 -8.54 -11.58
CA ASP A 179 -16.89 -8.62 -10.87
C ASP A 179 -17.21 -10.04 -10.36
N GLY A 180 -16.16 -10.81 -10.06
CA GLY A 180 -16.30 -12.16 -9.51
C GLY A 180 -16.78 -13.21 -10.52
N GLY A 181 -16.59 -12.96 -11.82
CA GLY A 181 -16.96 -13.91 -12.89
C GLY A 181 -18.34 -13.68 -13.47
N THR A 182 -19.01 -12.58 -13.13
CA THR A 182 -20.34 -12.23 -13.68
C THR A 182 -20.24 -11.77 -15.13
N THR A 183 -19.28 -10.88 -15.42
CA THR A 183 -18.99 -10.44 -16.78
C THR A 183 -17.53 -10.71 -17.16
N TRP A 184 -17.30 -10.95 -18.45
CA TRP A 184 -15.99 -11.27 -19.00
C TRP A 184 -15.68 -10.45 -20.24
N THR A 185 -14.50 -9.85 -20.27
CA THR A 185 -14.01 -9.07 -21.40
C THR A 185 -12.70 -9.63 -21.95
N ASN A 186 -12.54 -9.65 -23.27
CA ASN A 186 -11.29 -10.06 -23.89
C ASN A 186 -10.19 -9.04 -23.59
N ALA A 187 -9.11 -9.47 -22.95
CA ALA A 187 -8.00 -8.60 -22.59
C ALA A 187 -6.71 -9.40 -22.33
N THR A 188 -5.58 -8.78 -22.62
CA THR A 188 -4.22 -9.25 -22.25
C THR A 188 -3.63 -8.42 -21.11
N THR A 189 -4.43 -7.57 -20.50
CA THR A 189 -4.10 -6.79 -19.32
C THR A 189 -5.27 -6.84 -18.35
N ALA A 190 -4.98 -6.71 -17.06
CA ALA A 190 -5.98 -6.59 -16.03
C ALA A 190 -5.58 -5.53 -15.02
N THR A 191 -6.58 -4.96 -14.32
CA THR A 191 -6.35 -4.03 -13.21
C THR A 191 -7.07 -4.57 -11.97
N ILE A 192 -6.32 -4.82 -10.92
CA ILE A 192 -6.85 -5.04 -9.58
C ILE A 192 -7.11 -3.64 -9.01
N ALA A 193 -8.36 -3.32 -8.75
CA ALA A 193 -8.74 -2.00 -8.28
C ALA A 193 -8.21 -1.73 -6.86
N ALA A 194 -8.06 -0.47 -6.50
CA ALA A 194 -7.78 -0.06 -5.12
C ALA A 194 -8.80 -0.70 -4.15
N GLY A 195 -8.32 -1.21 -3.02
CA GLY A 195 -9.10 -1.94 -2.04
C GLY A 195 -9.45 -3.39 -2.41
N SER A 196 -9.19 -3.83 -3.66
CA SER A 196 -9.40 -5.21 -4.11
C SER A 196 -8.10 -6.00 -4.04
N THR A 197 -8.23 -7.33 -3.90
CA THR A 197 -7.07 -8.24 -3.82
C THR A 197 -6.99 -9.20 -5.00
N SER A 198 -7.93 -9.22 -5.94
CA SER A 198 -7.87 -10.16 -7.05
C SER A 198 -8.71 -9.77 -8.26
N VAL A 199 -8.38 -10.39 -9.39
CA VAL A 199 -9.19 -10.47 -10.61
C VAL A 199 -9.19 -11.91 -11.11
N LEU A 200 -10.24 -12.29 -11.83
CA LEU A 200 -10.32 -13.59 -12.48
C LEU A 200 -9.89 -13.48 -13.94
N VAL A 201 -9.17 -14.49 -14.40
CA VAL A 201 -8.70 -14.61 -15.78
C VAL A 201 -9.04 -16.01 -16.27
N ARG A 202 -9.56 -16.14 -17.49
CA ARG A 202 -9.84 -17.45 -18.05
C ARG A 202 -9.44 -17.55 -19.52
N THR A 203 -9.21 -18.78 -19.96
CA THR A 203 -9.01 -19.15 -21.38
C THR A 203 -9.89 -20.34 -21.72
N PRO A 204 -10.43 -20.45 -22.96
CA PRO A 204 -11.16 -21.63 -23.38
C PRO A 204 -10.24 -22.86 -23.37
N ILE A 205 -10.78 -24.00 -22.98
CA ILE A 205 -10.20 -25.32 -23.17
C ILE A 205 -10.90 -25.96 -24.37
N ILE A 206 -10.14 -26.58 -25.24
CA ILE A 206 -10.63 -27.23 -26.42
C ILE A 206 -10.84 -28.71 -26.06
N ASN A 207 -12.04 -29.19 -26.30
CA ASN A 207 -12.39 -30.59 -26.11
C ASN A 207 -12.54 -31.24 -27.47
N ASP A 208 -11.70 -32.20 -27.78
CA ASP A 208 -11.76 -32.96 -29.02
C ASP A 208 -12.04 -34.47 -28.77
N ALA A 209 -11.73 -35.32 -29.73
CA ALA A 209 -11.99 -36.75 -29.64
C ALA A 209 -10.69 -37.57 -29.51
N LEU A 210 -9.56 -36.95 -29.33
CA LEU A 210 -8.27 -37.61 -29.11
C LEU A 210 -8.10 -37.97 -27.64
N ASP A 211 -7.55 -39.13 -27.35
CA ASP A 211 -7.15 -39.53 -26.00
C ASP A 211 -5.73 -39.04 -25.76
N GLU A 212 -5.59 -38.00 -25.02
CA GLU A 212 -4.32 -37.34 -24.75
C GLU A 212 -3.88 -37.54 -23.29
N ALA A 213 -2.57 -37.52 -23.07
CA ALA A 213 -2.04 -37.52 -21.71
C ALA A 213 -2.32 -36.19 -21.02
N ASN A 214 -2.25 -36.16 -19.69
CA ASN A 214 -2.37 -34.88 -18.93
C ASN A 214 -1.32 -33.88 -19.39
N GLU A 215 -1.79 -32.72 -19.73
CA GLU A 215 -0.96 -31.63 -20.26
C GLU A 215 -0.99 -30.41 -19.32
N THR A 216 -0.04 -29.49 -19.52
CA THR A 216 0.11 -28.30 -18.69
C THR A 216 0.33 -27.07 -19.56
N PHE A 217 -0.18 -25.94 -19.10
CA PHE A 217 0.18 -24.60 -19.55
C PHE A 217 0.12 -23.64 -18.35
N SER A 218 0.67 -22.44 -18.51
CA SER A 218 0.72 -21.46 -17.44
C SER A 218 0.15 -20.11 -17.87
N LEU A 219 -0.45 -19.41 -16.93
CA LEU A 219 -0.72 -17.97 -17.03
C LEU A 219 0.39 -17.23 -16.28
N THR A 220 1.07 -16.33 -16.98
CA THR A 220 2.02 -15.40 -16.37
C THR A 220 1.35 -14.03 -16.24
N ALA A 221 1.35 -13.48 -15.03
CA ALA A 221 0.95 -12.11 -14.75
C ALA A 221 2.19 -11.30 -14.36
N THR A 222 2.44 -10.21 -15.05
CA THR A 222 3.57 -9.31 -14.78
C THR A 222 3.04 -7.93 -14.45
N ARG A 223 3.42 -7.40 -13.29
CA ARG A 223 3.06 -6.05 -12.88
C ARG A 223 3.61 -5.02 -13.85
N THR A 224 2.76 -4.09 -14.28
CA THR A 224 3.11 -3.00 -15.21
C THR A 224 2.95 -1.62 -14.59
N ALA A 225 2.10 -1.47 -13.58
CA ALA A 225 1.92 -0.25 -12.81
C ALA A 225 1.27 -0.55 -11.44
N GLY A 226 1.39 0.39 -10.53
CA GLY A 226 0.87 0.27 -9.15
C GLY A 226 1.77 -0.58 -8.26
N THR A 227 1.23 -0.96 -7.12
CA THR A 227 1.93 -1.76 -6.09
C THR A 227 1.53 -3.20 -6.12
#